data_31902031ce80403fe14495d955fbd15b
#
_entry.id   31902031ce80403fe14495d955fbd15b
#
_cell.length_a   1.000
_cell.length_b   1.000
_cell.length_c   1.000
_cell.angle_alpha   90.00
_cell.angle_beta   90.00
_cell.angle_gamma   90.00
#
_symmetry.space_group_name_H-M   'P 1'
#
loop_
_entity.id
_entity.type
_entity.pdbx_description
1 polymer ?
#
loop_
_entity_poly.entity_id
_entity_poly.type
_entity_poly.pdbx_seq_one_letter_code
_entity_poly.pdbx_strand_id
1 'polypeptide(L)'
;MDAYLRRRTNDPRFRLASADPVPWWQVHAATEDAPSTDQDAAPAASASTEDAETEATRPQQAPQPAWQLQVAQADLSGYQLHLQDRLPDTDVNLELAPLNISISDFDSAASTPFRLQLQTGVNGDGNLSAAGEVNLRPLSASLDIASRDINLQLARAYVEPLVDIQLRSGLMDGDLKLQLRGTAPLDLAITGEASVSQLHVVDSDRKRDLLKWQQLQVTGINYRSDSLSIERISLHRPYVRFIVNENLTTNFSDLIVKQPGQPEPSTPASDKPPMALRIGGIDIHDGSANFADFSLTPNFATAMGQLNGRISTIDNQRPLVANVDISGRVDRYAPVTIKGGLTPFDPLNSLDIATRFRNVELTTLTPYSGKFAGYRIRKGRMNLDLEYRIQQGQLNAQNKLLLEGLQLGEKVDSPDAVDLPVRLAVALLKDTNGNIDLSIPVSGDLNNPEFSVMPLVWQTLRNLLLRATQAPFKFIAGLVSGDQADISQISFAAGSAELDGTAQSALDTLAQALQERPALILEVQGRSAIEQDGPPLAAERLETEYQRLQYQILQNSGKKLPADPSELVVEDEDKPILLEAIYRTQLKQQPPTDWAELEP
;
A
#
# COMPACT_ATOMS: atom_id res chain seq x y z
N MET A 1 -17.77 -11.78 -52.41
CA MET A 1 -17.95 -10.32 -52.63
C MET A 1 -17.46 -9.66 -51.37
N ASP A 2 -16.36 -8.92 -51.44
CA ASP A 2 -15.75 -8.31 -50.26
C ASP A 2 -16.33 -6.93 -50.06
N ALA A 3 -16.86 -6.63 -48.90
CA ALA A 3 -17.40 -5.32 -48.54
C ALA A 3 -16.46 -4.65 -47.51
N TYR A 4 -16.10 -3.40 -47.76
CA TYR A 4 -15.24 -2.62 -46.87
C TYR A 4 -16.04 -1.49 -46.20
N LEU A 5 -16.03 -1.45 -44.87
CA LEU A 5 -16.58 -0.32 -44.09
C LEU A 5 -15.42 0.51 -43.54
N ARG A 6 -15.37 1.82 -43.91
CA ARG A 6 -14.34 2.75 -43.43
C ARG A 6 -14.97 3.87 -42.62
N ARG A 7 -14.46 4.13 -41.42
CA ARG A 7 -14.80 5.26 -40.58
C ARG A 7 -13.66 6.27 -40.54
N ARG A 8 -13.92 7.54 -40.78
CA ARG A 8 -12.91 8.62 -40.66
C ARG A 8 -13.28 9.56 -39.51
N THR A 9 -12.24 10.12 -38.83
CA THR A 9 -12.30 10.95 -37.63
C THR A 9 -13.18 12.21 -37.73
N ASN A 10 -13.46 12.73 -38.94
CA ASN A 10 -14.26 13.94 -39.12
C ASN A 10 -15.46 13.74 -40.06
N ASP A 11 -15.81 12.49 -40.33
CA ASP A 11 -16.98 12.21 -41.19
C ASP A 11 -17.80 11.08 -40.55
N PRO A 12 -18.95 11.37 -39.94
CA PRO A 12 -19.80 10.38 -39.28
C PRO A 12 -20.44 9.38 -40.23
N ARG A 13 -20.10 9.45 -41.53
CA ARG A 13 -20.70 8.61 -42.55
C ARG A 13 -19.96 7.28 -42.67
N PHE A 14 -20.70 6.17 -42.55
CA PHE A 14 -20.24 4.86 -42.95
C PHE A 14 -20.35 4.68 -44.46
N ARG A 15 -19.25 4.36 -45.14
CA ARG A 15 -19.27 3.97 -46.55
C ARG A 15 -18.97 2.49 -46.69
N LEU A 16 -19.90 1.77 -47.30
CA LEU A 16 -19.65 0.44 -47.84
C LEU A 16 -19.01 0.57 -49.21
N ALA A 17 -17.77 0.17 -49.36
CA ALA A 17 -17.10 0.10 -50.67
C ALA A 17 -17.03 -1.36 -51.11
N SER A 18 -17.58 -1.69 -52.27
CA SER A 18 -17.33 -2.98 -52.95
C SER A 18 -16.11 -2.84 -53.87
N ALA A 19 -15.46 -3.95 -54.19
CA ALA A 19 -14.29 -3.98 -55.08
C ALA A 19 -14.63 -3.60 -56.53
N ASP A 20 -15.91 -3.65 -56.93
CA ASP A 20 -16.39 -3.14 -58.20
C ASP A 20 -17.08 -1.77 -58.05
N PRO A 21 -16.77 -0.77 -58.89
CA PRO A 21 -17.21 0.58 -58.73
C PRO A 21 -18.66 0.79 -59.25
N VAL A 22 -19.64 0.14 -58.64
CA VAL A 22 -21.04 0.48 -58.89
C VAL A 22 -21.64 1.10 -57.64
N PRO A 23 -21.75 2.43 -57.55
CA PRO A 23 -22.22 3.10 -56.35
C PRO A 23 -23.75 3.19 -56.36
N TRP A 24 -24.42 2.11 -56.00
CA TRP A 24 -25.89 2.16 -56.01
C TRP A 24 -26.54 2.28 -54.64
N TRP A 25 -25.73 2.50 -53.57
CA TRP A 25 -26.32 2.91 -52.30
C TRP A 25 -25.33 3.66 -51.39
N GLN A 26 -25.70 4.84 -51.03
CA GLN A 26 -25.08 5.63 -49.97
C GLN A 26 -26.05 5.68 -48.80
N VAL A 27 -25.67 5.23 -47.64
CA VAL A 27 -26.42 5.48 -46.42
C VAL A 27 -26.00 6.86 -45.90
N HIS A 28 -26.88 7.84 -46.04
CA HIS A 28 -26.72 9.14 -45.40
C HIS A 28 -27.38 9.07 -44.02
N ALA A 29 -26.63 9.26 -42.95
CA ALA A 29 -27.21 9.69 -41.69
C ALA A 29 -27.57 11.16 -41.84
N ALA A 30 -28.86 11.50 -41.78
CA ALA A 30 -29.30 12.89 -41.76
C ALA A 30 -28.83 13.50 -40.43
N THR A 31 -27.86 14.40 -40.52
CA THR A 31 -27.61 15.37 -39.45
C THR A 31 -28.54 16.54 -39.74
N GLU A 32 -29.48 16.83 -38.84
CA GLU A 32 -30.18 18.09 -38.80
C GLU A 32 -29.17 19.21 -38.57
N ASP A 33 -28.96 20.03 -39.61
CA ASP A 33 -28.21 21.28 -39.51
C ASP A 33 -29.00 22.27 -38.65
N ALA A 34 -28.51 22.62 -37.51
CA ALA A 34 -28.95 23.78 -36.75
C ALA A 34 -28.51 25.07 -37.51
N PRO A 35 -29.41 26.06 -37.73
CA PRO A 35 -29.06 27.28 -38.45
C PRO A 35 -28.12 28.15 -37.60
N SER A 36 -26.98 28.51 -38.20
CA SER A 36 -26.09 29.55 -37.70
C SER A 36 -26.76 30.92 -37.76
N THR A 37 -26.94 31.58 -36.64
CA THR A 37 -27.28 32.98 -36.52
C THR A 37 -26.04 33.82 -36.77
N ASP A 38 -26.01 34.54 -37.92
CA ASP A 38 -25.22 35.77 -38.07
C ASP A 38 -26.15 36.98 -38.11
N GLN A 39 -25.96 37.86 -37.14
CA GLN A 39 -26.51 39.19 -37.07
C GLN A 39 -25.73 40.10 -38.02
N ASP A 40 -26.43 40.85 -38.89
CA ASP A 40 -26.14 42.29 -39.01
C ASP A 40 -27.21 43.05 -39.80
N ALA A 41 -27.63 44.14 -39.14
CA ALA A 41 -28.10 45.41 -39.66
C ALA A 41 -29.43 45.56 -40.48
N ALA A 42 -30.35 46.15 -39.77
CA ALA A 42 -31.51 46.92 -40.38
C ALA A 42 -31.03 48.14 -41.22
N PRO A 43 -31.85 48.84 -42.07
CA PRO A 43 -33.06 49.45 -41.56
C PRO A 43 -34.29 49.58 -42.56
N ALA A 44 -35.42 49.73 -41.91
CA ALA A 44 -36.58 50.59 -42.17
C ALA A 44 -37.33 50.67 -43.53
N ALA A 45 -38.61 50.50 -43.41
CA ALA A 45 -39.75 51.32 -43.83
C ALA A 45 -40.62 50.87 -45.01
N SER A 46 -41.81 50.79 -44.61
CA SER A 46 -43.08 51.29 -45.24
C SER A 46 -44.02 50.29 -45.91
N ALA A 47 -45.16 50.40 -45.34
CA ALA A 47 -46.48 49.88 -45.62
C ALA A 47 -46.94 49.88 -47.10
N SER A 48 -47.74 48.85 -47.42
CA SER A 48 -49.11 49.09 -47.97
C SER A 48 -49.82 47.77 -48.31
N THR A 49 -50.97 47.58 -47.67
CA THR A 49 -52.32 47.17 -48.13
C THR A 49 -52.49 46.10 -49.20
N GLU A 50 -53.27 45.06 -48.73
CA GLU A 50 -54.35 44.37 -49.43
C GLU A 50 -54.06 43.70 -50.79
N ASP A 51 -54.11 42.35 -50.78
CA ASP A 51 -55.15 41.67 -51.58
C ASP A 51 -55.29 40.20 -51.11
N ALA A 52 -56.54 39.86 -50.78
CA ALA A 52 -56.94 38.50 -50.47
C ALA A 52 -57.07 37.71 -51.76
N GLU A 53 -56.15 36.86 -52.10
CA GLU A 53 -56.34 35.79 -53.07
C GLU A 53 -56.44 34.44 -52.46
N THR A 54 -57.53 33.80 -52.74
CA THR A 54 -57.97 32.46 -52.40
C THR A 54 -56.87 31.41 -52.66
N GLU A 55 -56.27 30.87 -51.60
CA GLU A 55 -55.38 29.72 -51.67
C GLU A 55 -56.21 28.48 -52.03
N ALA A 56 -56.13 28.10 -53.30
CA ALA A 56 -56.69 26.85 -53.80
C ALA A 56 -56.03 25.71 -53.11
N THR A 57 -56.77 24.97 -52.28
CA THR A 57 -56.47 23.75 -51.64
C THR A 57 -55.83 22.79 -52.66
N ARG A 58 -54.47 22.63 -52.61
CA ARG A 58 -53.80 21.52 -53.30
C ARG A 58 -54.39 20.26 -52.78
N PRO A 59 -54.84 19.30 -53.63
CA PRO A 59 -55.29 18.01 -53.14
C PRO A 59 -54.10 17.35 -52.38
N GLN A 60 -54.24 17.06 -51.08
CA GLN A 60 -53.36 16.18 -50.39
C GLN A 60 -53.29 14.88 -51.18
N GLN A 61 -52.16 14.63 -51.84
CA GLN A 61 -51.90 13.32 -52.43
C GLN A 61 -52.10 12.28 -51.33
N ALA A 62 -53.05 11.40 -51.52
CA ALA A 62 -53.27 10.26 -50.67
C ALA A 62 -51.95 9.54 -50.53
N PRO A 63 -51.55 9.12 -49.28
CA PRO A 63 -50.29 8.44 -49.07
C PRO A 63 -50.27 7.24 -50.02
N GLN A 64 -49.26 7.20 -50.89
CA GLN A 64 -49.06 6.05 -51.77
C GLN A 64 -48.84 4.82 -50.87
N PRO A 65 -49.45 3.67 -51.18
CA PRO A 65 -49.26 2.48 -50.38
C PRO A 65 -47.77 2.13 -50.34
N ALA A 66 -47.19 2.16 -49.13
CA ALA A 66 -45.81 1.77 -48.95
C ALA A 66 -45.63 0.31 -49.38
N TRP A 67 -44.61 0.04 -50.19
CA TRP A 67 -44.29 -1.31 -50.62
C TRP A 67 -44.11 -2.22 -49.37
N GLN A 68 -44.81 -3.34 -49.36
CA GLN A 68 -44.63 -4.40 -48.35
C GLN A 68 -43.70 -5.48 -48.91
N LEU A 69 -42.57 -5.71 -48.21
CA LEU A 69 -41.64 -6.76 -48.53
C LEU A 69 -41.78 -7.88 -47.48
N GLN A 70 -42.12 -9.06 -47.94
CA GLN A 70 -42.14 -10.26 -47.09
C GLN A 70 -41.07 -11.21 -47.61
N VAL A 71 -40.21 -11.70 -46.67
CA VAL A 71 -39.14 -12.64 -46.94
C VAL A 71 -39.26 -13.81 -45.98
N ALA A 72 -39.66 -14.99 -46.52
CA ALA A 72 -39.78 -16.19 -45.71
C ALA A 72 -38.42 -16.65 -45.18
N GLN A 73 -37.39 -16.58 -46.03
CA GLN A 73 -36.01 -16.92 -45.65
C GLN A 73 -35.02 -16.23 -46.60
N ALA A 74 -33.94 -15.67 -46.04
CA ALA A 74 -32.79 -15.15 -46.76
C ALA A 74 -31.50 -15.64 -46.11
N ASP A 75 -30.66 -16.30 -46.85
CA ASP A 75 -29.39 -16.83 -46.39
C ASP A 75 -28.25 -16.18 -47.16
N LEU A 76 -27.31 -15.62 -46.39
CA LEU A 76 -26.02 -15.10 -46.86
C LEU A 76 -24.94 -16.00 -46.27
N SER A 77 -24.11 -16.64 -47.05
CA SER A 77 -23.08 -17.56 -46.56
C SER A 77 -21.73 -17.35 -47.21
N GLY A 78 -20.68 -17.49 -46.44
CA GLY A 78 -19.30 -17.41 -46.92
C GLY A 78 -18.82 -16.01 -47.27
N TYR A 79 -19.51 -14.95 -46.82
CA TYR A 79 -19.07 -13.56 -47.03
C TYR A 79 -17.90 -13.21 -46.15
N GLN A 80 -17.15 -12.18 -46.55
CA GLN A 80 -16.08 -11.56 -45.76
C GLN A 80 -16.41 -10.08 -45.60
N LEU A 81 -16.30 -9.58 -44.37
CA LEU A 81 -16.48 -8.20 -44.02
C LEU A 81 -15.22 -7.65 -43.36
N HIS A 82 -14.60 -6.66 -44.00
CA HIS A 82 -13.46 -5.95 -43.44
C HIS A 82 -13.89 -4.59 -42.91
N LEU A 83 -13.70 -4.37 -41.62
CA LEU A 83 -13.96 -3.12 -40.94
C LEU A 83 -12.64 -2.48 -40.56
N GLN A 84 -12.45 -1.20 -40.93
CA GLN A 84 -11.28 -0.43 -40.53
C GLN A 84 -11.71 0.79 -39.73
N ASP A 85 -11.33 0.88 -38.46
CA ASP A 85 -11.50 2.06 -37.62
C ASP A 85 -10.16 2.82 -37.56
N ARG A 86 -10.18 4.09 -37.99
CA ARG A 86 -9.05 5.02 -38.00
C ARG A 86 -9.20 6.14 -36.99
N LEU A 87 -10.15 6.02 -36.06
CA LEU A 87 -10.32 6.97 -34.96
C LEU A 87 -9.16 6.90 -33.94
N PRO A 88 -8.71 5.70 -33.52
CA PRO A 88 -7.54 5.60 -32.67
C PRO A 88 -6.25 5.97 -33.44
N ASP A 89 -5.19 6.33 -32.70
CA ASP A 89 -3.86 6.61 -33.28
C ASP A 89 -3.29 5.42 -34.06
N THR A 90 -3.70 4.20 -33.72
CA THR A 90 -3.38 2.97 -34.44
C THR A 90 -4.62 2.42 -35.11
N ASP A 91 -4.58 2.19 -36.43
CA ASP A 91 -5.68 1.61 -37.19
C ASP A 91 -6.13 0.26 -36.61
N VAL A 92 -7.42 0.11 -36.37
CA VAL A 92 -8.02 -1.18 -35.97
C VAL A 92 -8.62 -1.85 -37.18
N ASN A 93 -8.13 -3.03 -37.51
CA ASN A 93 -8.67 -3.85 -38.59
C ASN A 93 -9.43 -5.03 -37.99
N LEU A 94 -10.70 -5.14 -38.32
CA LEU A 94 -11.55 -6.25 -37.91
C LEU A 94 -12.02 -7.00 -39.19
N GLU A 95 -11.66 -8.26 -39.25
CA GLU A 95 -12.12 -9.16 -40.30
C GLU A 95 -13.16 -10.13 -39.75
N LEU A 96 -14.32 -10.16 -40.37
CA LEU A 96 -15.39 -11.11 -40.06
C LEU A 96 -15.51 -12.11 -41.24
N ALA A 97 -14.96 -13.30 -41.08
CA ALA A 97 -14.90 -14.33 -42.13
C ALA A 97 -14.76 -15.75 -41.53
N PRO A 98 -15.52 -16.76 -42.05
CA PRO A 98 -16.65 -16.58 -42.95
C PRO A 98 -17.84 -15.95 -42.22
N LEU A 99 -18.55 -15.02 -42.86
CA LEU A 99 -19.77 -14.42 -42.34
C LEU A 99 -20.98 -15.16 -42.92
N ASN A 100 -21.78 -15.74 -42.07
CA ASN A 100 -23.02 -16.43 -42.39
C ASN A 100 -24.17 -15.71 -41.67
N ILE A 101 -25.19 -15.31 -42.39
CA ILE A 101 -26.37 -14.63 -41.84
C ILE A 101 -27.61 -15.33 -42.43
N SER A 102 -28.54 -15.74 -41.56
CA SER A 102 -29.85 -16.22 -41.93
C SER A 102 -30.94 -15.38 -41.31
N ILE A 103 -31.85 -14.90 -42.11
CA ILE A 103 -33.01 -14.12 -41.70
C ILE A 103 -34.27 -14.92 -42.13
N SER A 104 -35.20 -15.13 -41.20
CA SER A 104 -36.47 -15.77 -41.51
C SER A 104 -37.66 -14.99 -40.94
N ASP A 105 -38.80 -15.16 -41.60
CA ASP A 105 -40.09 -14.56 -41.25
C ASP A 105 -40.08 -13.00 -41.27
N PHE A 106 -39.28 -12.38 -42.15
CA PHE A 106 -39.20 -10.94 -42.26
C PHE A 106 -40.40 -10.35 -42.97
N ASP A 107 -41.07 -9.38 -42.33
CA ASP A 107 -42.13 -8.55 -42.94
C ASP A 107 -41.90 -7.06 -42.65
N SER A 108 -41.67 -6.26 -43.71
CA SER A 108 -41.38 -4.82 -43.59
C SER A 108 -42.56 -4.00 -43.07
N ALA A 109 -43.79 -4.48 -43.23
CA ALA A 109 -45.03 -3.80 -42.83
C ALA A 109 -45.57 -4.29 -41.47
N ALA A 110 -45.17 -5.50 -41.04
CA ALA A 110 -45.61 -6.06 -39.77
C ALA A 110 -44.80 -5.53 -38.59
N SER A 111 -45.46 -5.44 -37.43
CA SER A 111 -44.80 -5.19 -36.13
C SER A 111 -44.39 -6.52 -35.48
N THR A 112 -44.30 -7.59 -36.26
CA THR A 112 -43.88 -8.91 -35.78
C THR A 112 -42.34 -9.03 -35.86
N PRO A 113 -41.70 -9.63 -34.87
CA PRO A 113 -40.26 -9.89 -34.91
C PRO A 113 -39.92 -10.92 -36.00
N PHE A 114 -38.78 -10.75 -36.65
CA PHE A 114 -38.13 -11.71 -37.50
C PHE A 114 -37.01 -12.43 -36.77
N ARG A 115 -36.66 -13.61 -37.20
CA ARG A 115 -35.52 -14.35 -36.63
C ARG A 115 -34.23 -14.01 -37.37
N LEU A 116 -33.20 -13.78 -36.58
CA LEU A 116 -31.83 -13.53 -37.05
C LEU A 116 -30.92 -14.65 -36.51
N GLN A 117 -30.10 -15.23 -37.37
CA GLN A 117 -28.96 -16.06 -36.99
C GLN A 117 -27.73 -15.52 -37.70
N LEU A 118 -26.68 -15.30 -36.94
CA LEU A 118 -25.37 -14.82 -37.41
C LEU A 118 -24.30 -15.74 -36.87
N GLN A 119 -23.38 -16.15 -37.71
CA GLN A 119 -22.15 -16.86 -37.34
C GLN A 119 -20.99 -16.33 -38.14
N THR A 120 -19.89 -16.04 -37.46
CA THR A 120 -18.69 -15.49 -38.13
C THR A 120 -17.43 -15.83 -37.35
N GLY A 121 -16.35 -16.02 -38.08
CA GLY A 121 -15.00 -15.93 -37.50
C GLY A 121 -14.62 -14.47 -37.28
N VAL A 122 -13.75 -14.22 -36.32
CA VAL A 122 -13.23 -12.89 -35.97
C VAL A 122 -11.71 -12.93 -36.03
N ASN A 123 -11.13 -12.22 -36.99
CA ASN A 123 -9.67 -12.16 -37.23
C ASN A 123 -8.99 -13.55 -37.28
N GLY A 124 -9.67 -14.53 -37.83
CA GLY A 124 -9.16 -15.89 -38.06
C GLY A 124 -9.37 -16.85 -36.90
N ASP A 125 -9.02 -16.50 -35.69
CA ASP A 125 -9.03 -17.43 -34.53
C ASP A 125 -10.34 -17.35 -33.71
N GLY A 126 -10.90 -16.14 -33.55
CA GLY A 126 -12.10 -15.92 -32.77
C GLY A 126 -13.37 -16.35 -33.49
N ASN A 127 -14.41 -16.70 -32.74
CA ASN A 127 -15.74 -17.02 -33.26
C ASN A 127 -16.81 -16.21 -32.54
N LEU A 128 -17.77 -15.70 -33.31
CA LEU A 128 -18.93 -14.97 -32.81
C LEU A 128 -20.21 -15.55 -33.42
N SER A 129 -21.17 -15.84 -32.58
CA SER A 129 -22.52 -16.20 -33.03
C SER A 129 -23.56 -15.36 -32.29
N ALA A 130 -24.63 -15.01 -32.98
CA ALA A 130 -25.81 -14.39 -32.42
C ALA A 130 -27.06 -14.98 -33.03
N ALA A 131 -28.04 -15.33 -32.20
CA ALA A 131 -29.30 -15.89 -32.64
C ALA A 131 -30.46 -15.31 -31.81
N GLY A 132 -31.58 -15.03 -32.44
CA GLY A 132 -32.76 -14.55 -31.73
C GLY A 132 -33.75 -13.77 -32.61
N GLU A 133 -34.52 -12.93 -31.98
CA GLU A 133 -35.59 -12.18 -32.59
C GLU A 133 -35.27 -10.67 -32.62
N VAL A 134 -35.59 -10.05 -33.73
CA VAL A 134 -35.43 -8.59 -33.94
C VAL A 134 -36.74 -8.02 -34.48
N ASN A 135 -37.22 -6.93 -33.92
CA ASN A 135 -38.36 -6.17 -34.43
C ASN A 135 -37.88 -4.78 -34.86
N LEU A 136 -38.30 -4.34 -36.05
CA LEU A 136 -37.89 -3.03 -36.57
C LEU A 136 -38.81 -1.88 -36.11
N ARG A 137 -40.04 -2.19 -35.72
CA ARG A 137 -41.04 -1.15 -35.37
C ARG A 137 -41.95 -1.59 -34.22
N PRO A 138 -41.70 -1.15 -32.97
CA PRO A 138 -40.53 -0.38 -32.51
C PRO A 138 -39.26 -1.24 -32.56
N LEU A 139 -38.08 -0.58 -32.71
CA LEU A 139 -36.82 -1.32 -32.71
C LEU A 139 -36.61 -2.00 -31.37
N SER A 140 -36.61 -3.34 -31.40
CA SER A 140 -36.32 -4.18 -30.23
C SER A 140 -35.63 -5.46 -30.70
N ALA A 141 -34.84 -6.06 -29.78
CA ALA A 141 -34.13 -7.29 -30.08
C ALA A 141 -33.98 -8.14 -28.83
N SER A 142 -34.04 -9.45 -29.01
CA SER A 142 -33.65 -10.44 -27.99
C SER A 142 -32.72 -11.45 -28.64
N LEU A 143 -31.43 -11.32 -28.34
CA LEU A 143 -30.38 -12.13 -28.97
C LEU A 143 -29.60 -12.92 -27.93
N ASP A 144 -29.37 -14.19 -28.18
CA ASP A 144 -28.40 -15.03 -27.52
C ASP A 144 -27.06 -14.89 -28.30
N ILE A 145 -26.02 -14.41 -27.63
CA ILE A 145 -24.71 -14.10 -28.23
C ILE A 145 -23.68 -15.01 -27.57
N ALA A 146 -22.97 -15.79 -28.38
CA ALA A 146 -21.83 -16.56 -27.92
C ALA A 146 -20.55 -16.12 -28.62
N SER A 147 -19.52 -15.84 -27.85
CA SER A 147 -18.18 -15.53 -28.33
C SER A 147 -17.18 -16.54 -27.81
N ARG A 148 -16.22 -16.92 -28.63
CA ARG A 148 -15.15 -17.87 -28.27
C ARG A 148 -13.83 -17.35 -28.85
N ASP A 149 -12.78 -17.39 -28.02
CA ASP A 149 -11.40 -17.06 -28.38
C ASP A 149 -11.23 -15.68 -29.04
N ILE A 150 -12.05 -14.70 -28.65
CA ILE A 150 -11.92 -13.32 -29.18
C ILE A 150 -10.63 -12.70 -28.63
N ASN A 151 -9.70 -12.39 -29.52
CA ASN A 151 -8.41 -11.82 -29.16
C ASN A 151 -8.56 -10.37 -28.67
N LEU A 152 -8.25 -10.15 -27.38
CA LEU A 152 -8.35 -8.82 -26.76
C LEU A 152 -7.36 -7.79 -27.32
N GLN A 153 -6.37 -8.20 -28.11
CA GLN A 153 -5.50 -7.24 -28.81
C GLN A 153 -6.27 -6.33 -29.76
N LEU A 154 -7.49 -6.69 -30.17
CA LEU A 154 -8.41 -5.81 -30.90
C LEU A 154 -8.77 -4.54 -30.11
N ALA A 155 -8.83 -4.65 -28.78
CA ALA A 155 -9.14 -3.53 -27.90
C ALA A 155 -7.92 -2.62 -27.61
N ARG A 156 -6.72 -3.05 -28.02
CA ARG A 156 -5.46 -2.39 -27.69
C ARG A 156 -5.43 -0.92 -28.07
N ALA A 157 -5.83 -0.59 -29.31
CA ALA A 157 -5.85 0.77 -29.81
C ALA A 157 -6.79 1.71 -29.05
N TYR A 158 -7.78 1.18 -28.33
CA TYR A 158 -8.74 1.94 -27.53
C TYR A 158 -8.32 2.05 -26.06
N VAL A 159 -7.58 1.08 -25.54
CA VAL A 159 -7.20 1.02 -24.12
C VAL A 159 -5.84 1.68 -23.86
N GLU A 160 -4.82 1.40 -24.69
CA GLU A 160 -3.45 1.91 -24.48
C GLU A 160 -3.34 3.46 -24.50
N PRO A 161 -4.15 4.23 -25.25
CA PRO A 161 -4.12 5.68 -25.14
C PRO A 161 -4.67 6.26 -23.82
N LEU A 162 -5.47 5.47 -23.09
CA LEU A 162 -6.07 5.88 -21.82
C LEU A 162 -5.25 5.46 -20.61
N VAL A 163 -4.48 4.37 -20.78
CA VAL A 163 -3.72 3.75 -19.69
C VAL A 163 -2.34 3.36 -20.21
N ASP A 164 -1.30 3.75 -19.47
CA ASP A 164 0.11 3.50 -19.85
C ASP A 164 0.50 2.04 -19.66
N ILE A 165 -0.09 1.18 -20.48
CA ILE A 165 0.11 -0.28 -20.49
C ILE A 165 0.25 -0.79 -21.92
N GLN A 166 0.79 -2.01 -22.07
CA GLN A 166 0.72 -2.78 -23.31
C GLN A 166 -0.02 -4.09 -23.07
N LEU A 167 -1.09 -4.29 -23.81
CA LEU A 167 -1.84 -5.54 -23.80
C LEU A 167 -1.16 -6.54 -24.74
N ARG A 168 -0.49 -7.55 -24.17
CA ARG A 168 0.28 -8.56 -24.91
C ARG A 168 -0.55 -9.72 -25.39
N SER A 169 -1.47 -10.20 -24.57
CA SER A 169 -2.39 -11.28 -24.88
C SER A 169 -3.64 -11.22 -24.02
N GLY A 170 -4.63 -11.96 -24.42
CA GLY A 170 -5.89 -12.21 -23.74
C GLY A 170 -6.90 -12.75 -24.73
N LEU A 171 -7.66 -13.76 -24.33
CA LEU A 171 -8.75 -14.34 -25.10
C LEU A 171 -10.04 -14.19 -24.30
N MET A 172 -11.09 -13.73 -24.95
CA MET A 172 -12.40 -13.52 -24.32
C MET A 172 -13.42 -14.50 -24.86
N ASP A 173 -14.09 -15.15 -23.94
CA ASP A 173 -15.27 -15.96 -24.19
C ASP A 173 -16.49 -15.34 -23.51
N GLY A 174 -17.67 -15.59 -24.04
CA GLY A 174 -18.90 -15.12 -23.42
C GLY A 174 -20.12 -15.84 -23.93
N ASP A 175 -21.09 -16.04 -23.04
CA ASP A 175 -22.44 -16.49 -23.34
C ASP A 175 -23.41 -15.45 -22.76
N LEU A 176 -23.89 -14.56 -23.63
CA LEU A 176 -24.64 -13.38 -23.24
C LEU A 176 -26.02 -13.37 -23.88
N LYS A 177 -27.01 -12.94 -23.14
CA LYS A 177 -28.34 -12.62 -23.66
C LYS A 177 -28.51 -11.09 -23.67
N LEU A 178 -28.70 -10.54 -24.86
CA LEU A 178 -28.95 -9.12 -25.09
C LEU A 178 -30.45 -8.90 -25.29
N GLN A 179 -31.01 -7.95 -24.56
CA GLN A 179 -32.40 -7.48 -24.73
C GLN A 179 -32.41 -5.97 -24.95
N LEU A 180 -32.78 -5.56 -26.16
CA LEU A 180 -33.04 -4.17 -26.49
C LEU A 180 -34.55 -3.99 -26.58
N ARG A 181 -35.13 -3.10 -25.76
CA ARG A 181 -36.57 -2.84 -25.71
C ARG A 181 -36.96 -1.50 -26.34
N GLY A 182 -35.98 -0.60 -26.47
CA GLY A 182 -36.18 0.73 -27.04
C GLY A 182 -34.87 1.48 -27.18
N THR A 183 -34.88 2.53 -28.01
CA THR A 183 -33.69 3.35 -28.27
C THR A 183 -33.84 4.81 -27.77
N ALA A 184 -35.05 5.21 -27.41
CA ALA A 184 -35.30 6.57 -26.88
C ALA A 184 -36.39 6.54 -25.78
N PRO A 185 -35.99 6.46 -24.49
CA PRO A 185 -34.61 6.25 -23.98
C PRO A 185 -34.05 4.87 -24.33
N LEU A 186 -32.72 4.74 -24.31
CA LEU A 186 -32.07 3.43 -24.53
C LEU A 186 -32.41 2.51 -23.38
N ASP A 187 -33.16 1.43 -23.65
CA ASP A 187 -33.48 0.34 -22.72
C ASP A 187 -32.73 -0.92 -23.16
N LEU A 188 -31.51 -1.08 -22.68
CA LEU A 188 -30.64 -2.21 -22.99
C LEU A 188 -30.37 -3.03 -21.71
N ALA A 189 -30.61 -4.33 -21.78
CA ALA A 189 -30.22 -5.29 -20.76
C ALA A 189 -29.30 -6.36 -21.36
N ILE A 190 -28.23 -6.71 -20.62
CA ILE A 190 -27.32 -7.80 -20.98
C ILE A 190 -27.18 -8.70 -19.76
N THR A 191 -27.46 -9.99 -19.95
CA THR A 191 -27.31 -10.99 -18.89
C THR A 191 -26.46 -12.16 -19.39
N GLY A 192 -25.80 -12.88 -18.47
CA GLY A 192 -25.02 -14.05 -18.85
C GLY A 192 -23.72 -14.21 -18.09
N GLU A 193 -22.74 -14.76 -18.77
CA GLU A 193 -21.40 -14.99 -18.23
C GLU A 193 -20.33 -14.68 -19.28
N ALA A 194 -19.13 -14.35 -18.79
CA ALA A 194 -17.97 -14.08 -19.63
C ALA A 194 -16.70 -14.56 -18.94
N SER A 195 -15.70 -14.87 -19.73
CA SER A 195 -14.37 -15.18 -19.20
C SER A 195 -13.28 -14.51 -20.04
N VAL A 196 -12.15 -14.22 -19.38
CA VAL A 196 -10.94 -13.78 -20.05
C VAL A 196 -9.81 -14.70 -19.62
N SER A 197 -9.23 -15.38 -20.57
CA SER A 197 -8.12 -16.30 -20.36
C SER A 197 -6.81 -15.73 -20.88
N GLN A 198 -5.69 -16.18 -20.31
CA GLN A 198 -4.32 -15.87 -20.74
C GLN A 198 -4.03 -14.37 -20.87
N LEU A 199 -4.62 -13.55 -19.98
CA LEU A 199 -4.32 -12.13 -19.98
C LEU A 199 -2.86 -11.90 -19.61
N HIS A 200 -2.20 -11.04 -20.40
CA HIS A 200 -0.85 -10.56 -20.13
C HIS A 200 -0.74 -9.07 -20.46
N VAL A 201 -0.54 -8.27 -19.43
CA VAL A 201 -0.35 -6.82 -19.50
C VAL A 201 1.03 -6.47 -18.96
N VAL A 202 1.75 -5.63 -19.67
CA VAL A 202 3.05 -5.09 -19.23
C VAL A 202 2.98 -3.57 -19.14
N ASP A 203 3.83 -2.98 -18.30
CA ASP A 203 4.01 -1.53 -18.31
C ASP A 203 4.66 -1.08 -19.63
N SER A 204 4.30 0.11 -20.13
CA SER A 204 4.75 0.59 -21.45
C SER A 204 6.23 0.95 -21.46
N ASP A 205 6.76 1.49 -20.35
CA ASP A 205 8.11 2.03 -20.26
C ASP A 205 9.16 0.93 -20.17
N ARG A 206 9.01 0.04 -19.19
CA ARG A 206 10.04 -0.94 -18.83
C ARG A 206 9.77 -2.33 -19.41
N LYS A 207 8.60 -2.51 -20.06
CA LYS A 207 8.17 -3.81 -20.65
C LYS A 207 8.14 -4.95 -19.63
N ARG A 208 7.87 -4.63 -18.35
CA ARG A 208 7.80 -5.61 -17.27
C ARG A 208 6.37 -6.04 -17.05
N ASP A 209 6.18 -7.30 -16.65
CA ASP A 209 4.87 -7.81 -16.28
C ASP A 209 4.23 -6.92 -15.21
N LEU A 210 3.04 -6.39 -15.49
CA LEU A 210 2.24 -5.60 -14.59
C LEU A 210 1.09 -6.42 -14.01
N LEU A 211 0.30 -7.03 -14.87
CA LEU A 211 -0.88 -7.80 -14.52
C LEU A 211 -1.01 -9.01 -15.43
N LYS A 212 -1.27 -10.18 -14.86
CA LYS A 212 -1.55 -11.42 -15.60
C LYS A 212 -2.58 -12.25 -14.86
N TRP A 213 -3.26 -13.11 -15.58
CA TRP A 213 -3.99 -14.24 -15.01
C TRP A 213 -4.10 -15.39 -16.01
N GLN A 214 -4.31 -16.58 -15.51
CA GLN A 214 -4.62 -17.72 -16.35
C GLN A 214 -6.06 -17.63 -16.84
N GLN A 215 -7.01 -17.35 -15.93
CA GLN A 215 -8.43 -17.19 -16.22
C GLN A 215 -9.08 -16.24 -15.22
N LEU A 216 -9.86 -15.33 -15.74
CA LEU A 216 -10.89 -14.56 -15.04
C LEU A 216 -12.23 -15.05 -15.52
N GLN A 217 -13.12 -15.48 -14.63
CA GLN A 217 -14.49 -15.86 -14.93
C GLN A 217 -15.46 -14.93 -14.22
N VAL A 218 -16.45 -14.43 -14.94
CA VAL A 218 -17.50 -13.54 -14.44
C VAL A 218 -18.84 -14.22 -14.70
N THR A 219 -19.56 -14.57 -13.64
CA THR A 219 -20.87 -15.23 -13.73
C THR A 219 -21.98 -14.35 -13.19
N GLY A 220 -23.19 -14.56 -13.69
CA GLY A 220 -24.36 -13.81 -13.26
C GLY A 220 -24.28 -12.31 -13.62
N ILE A 221 -23.72 -11.99 -14.78
CA ILE A 221 -23.73 -10.63 -15.32
C ILE A 221 -25.18 -10.20 -15.54
N ASN A 222 -25.56 -9.05 -15.00
CA ASN A 222 -26.84 -8.39 -15.26
C ASN A 222 -26.56 -6.89 -15.38
N TYR A 223 -26.37 -6.46 -16.61
CA TYR A 223 -26.20 -5.06 -16.98
C TYR A 223 -27.54 -4.47 -17.44
N ARG A 224 -27.81 -3.26 -16.98
CA ARG A 224 -28.87 -2.37 -17.46
C ARG A 224 -28.29 -0.99 -17.69
N SER A 225 -29.04 -0.11 -18.30
CA SER A 225 -28.57 1.24 -18.64
C SER A 225 -28.07 2.05 -17.41
N ASP A 226 -28.53 1.71 -16.21
CA ASP A 226 -28.25 2.41 -14.95
C ASP A 226 -27.52 1.55 -13.91
N SER A 227 -27.36 0.24 -14.18
CA SER A 227 -26.84 -0.71 -13.16
C SER A 227 -26.07 -1.86 -13.77
N LEU A 228 -25.05 -2.32 -13.02
CA LEU A 228 -24.30 -3.54 -13.30
C LEU A 228 -24.27 -4.39 -12.04
N SER A 229 -24.84 -5.58 -12.11
CA SER A 229 -24.72 -6.59 -11.05
C SER A 229 -24.00 -7.81 -11.59
N ILE A 230 -23.01 -8.28 -10.82
CA ILE A 230 -22.24 -9.49 -11.07
C ILE A 230 -22.44 -10.41 -9.87
N GLU A 231 -22.79 -11.67 -10.10
CA GLU A 231 -22.94 -12.63 -9.01
C GLU A 231 -21.57 -13.02 -8.42
N ARG A 232 -20.62 -13.37 -9.29
CA ARG A 232 -19.30 -13.84 -8.88
C ARG A 232 -18.21 -13.53 -9.90
N ILE A 233 -17.04 -13.20 -9.36
CA ILE A 233 -15.78 -13.10 -10.11
C ILE A 233 -14.83 -14.16 -9.55
N SER A 234 -14.29 -15.02 -10.40
CA SER A 234 -13.28 -16.03 -10.03
C SER A 234 -11.99 -15.77 -10.79
N LEU A 235 -10.90 -15.60 -10.05
CA LEU A 235 -9.56 -15.33 -10.59
C LEU A 235 -8.66 -16.54 -10.36
N HIS A 236 -8.16 -17.14 -11.43
CA HIS A 236 -7.21 -18.25 -11.40
C HIS A 236 -5.82 -17.76 -11.77
N ARG A 237 -4.86 -17.96 -10.86
CA ARG A 237 -3.46 -17.54 -10.97
C ARG A 237 -3.30 -16.06 -11.33
N PRO A 238 -4.01 -15.15 -10.63
CA PRO A 238 -3.75 -13.75 -10.84
C PRO A 238 -2.32 -13.42 -10.37
N TYR A 239 -1.66 -12.55 -11.13
CA TYR A 239 -0.36 -11.98 -10.83
C TYR A 239 -0.43 -10.48 -10.95
N VAL A 240 0.14 -9.79 -9.96
CA VAL A 240 0.32 -8.34 -9.99
C VAL A 240 1.73 -7.98 -9.55
N ARG A 241 2.30 -6.96 -10.16
CA ARG A 241 3.59 -6.39 -9.75
C ARG A 241 3.41 -4.96 -9.26
N PHE A 242 3.89 -4.71 -8.05
CA PHE A 242 3.95 -3.39 -7.46
C PHE A 242 5.42 -2.94 -7.35
N ILE A 243 5.73 -1.76 -7.86
CA ILE A 243 7.08 -1.21 -7.86
C ILE A 243 7.05 0.18 -7.24
N VAL A 244 7.97 0.43 -6.30
CA VAL A 244 8.36 1.79 -5.88
C VAL A 244 9.59 2.17 -6.68
N ASN A 245 9.52 3.28 -7.41
CA ASN A 245 10.60 3.80 -8.24
C ASN A 245 11.64 4.55 -7.39
N GLU A 246 12.78 4.91 -7.98
CA GLU A 246 13.86 5.67 -7.32
C GLU A 246 13.38 7.03 -6.78
N ASN A 247 12.42 7.66 -7.46
CA ASN A 247 11.81 8.94 -7.09
C ASN A 247 10.62 8.78 -6.12
N LEU A 248 10.42 7.59 -5.54
CA LEU A 248 9.31 7.24 -4.62
C LEU A 248 7.91 7.24 -5.25
N THR A 249 7.78 7.44 -6.57
CA THR A 249 6.52 7.15 -7.27
C THR A 249 6.31 5.65 -7.42
N THR A 250 5.09 5.23 -7.71
CA THR A 250 4.78 3.82 -7.94
C THR A 250 4.51 3.56 -9.42
N ASN A 251 4.66 2.32 -9.85
CA ASN A 251 4.25 1.93 -11.21
C ASN A 251 2.74 2.02 -11.47
N PHE A 252 1.94 2.39 -10.46
CA PHE A 252 0.50 2.65 -10.58
C PHE A 252 0.16 4.14 -10.56
N SER A 253 1.09 5.01 -10.10
CA SER A 253 0.83 6.46 -9.96
C SER A 253 0.56 7.15 -11.29
N ASP A 254 1.20 6.69 -12.36
CA ASP A 254 1.18 7.32 -13.67
C ASP A 254 0.47 6.46 -14.74
N LEU A 255 -0.30 5.43 -14.30
CA LEU A 255 -1.00 4.54 -15.23
C LEU A 255 -2.08 5.25 -16.05
N ILE A 256 -2.73 6.26 -15.50
CA ILE A 256 -3.77 7.01 -16.22
C ILE A 256 -3.09 8.12 -17.01
N VAL A 257 -3.15 8.02 -18.33
CA VAL A 257 -2.61 9.04 -19.23
C VAL A 257 -3.50 10.29 -19.17
N LYS A 258 -2.94 11.40 -18.67
CA LYS A 258 -3.63 12.70 -18.68
C LYS A 258 -3.72 13.17 -20.12
N GLN A 259 -4.92 13.24 -20.67
CA GLN A 259 -5.12 13.76 -22.02
C GLN A 259 -4.85 15.27 -22.05
N PRO A 260 -4.06 15.77 -23.02
CA PRO A 260 -3.81 17.20 -23.16
C PRO A 260 -5.14 17.95 -23.38
N GLY A 261 -5.46 18.91 -22.51
CA GLY A 261 -6.67 19.75 -22.64
C GLY A 261 -7.88 19.30 -21.82
N GLN A 262 -7.82 18.21 -21.07
CA GLN A 262 -8.81 18.00 -20.02
C GLN A 262 -8.51 18.96 -18.87
N PRO A 263 -9.47 19.81 -18.46
CA PRO A 263 -9.33 20.53 -17.21
C PRO A 263 -9.12 19.52 -16.08
N GLU A 264 -8.30 19.89 -15.10
CA GLU A 264 -8.24 19.10 -13.85
C GLU A 264 -9.68 18.80 -13.42
N PRO A 265 -9.94 17.61 -12.85
CA PRO A 265 -11.29 17.24 -12.46
C PRO A 265 -11.80 18.17 -11.36
N SER A 266 -12.11 19.39 -11.75
CA SER A 266 -13.10 20.19 -11.07
C SER A 266 -14.39 19.46 -11.32
N THR A 267 -14.88 18.75 -10.32
CA THR A 267 -16.16 18.05 -10.28
C THR A 267 -17.19 18.78 -11.16
N PRO A 268 -17.49 18.32 -12.39
CA PRO A 268 -18.78 18.64 -12.94
C PRO A 268 -19.71 17.68 -12.19
N ALA A 269 -20.52 18.22 -11.34
CA ALA A 269 -21.71 17.53 -10.90
C ALA A 269 -22.49 17.16 -12.16
N SER A 270 -22.23 15.97 -12.69
CA SER A 270 -23.15 15.33 -13.62
C SER A 270 -24.40 15.12 -12.80
N ASP A 271 -25.51 15.77 -13.17
CA ASP A 271 -26.82 15.59 -12.54
C ASP A 271 -27.33 14.13 -12.60
N LYS A 272 -26.58 13.24 -13.25
CA LYS A 272 -26.90 11.81 -13.30
C LYS A 272 -26.23 11.09 -12.12
N PRO A 273 -26.99 10.34 -11.33
CA PRO A 273 -26.43 9.50 -10.28
C PRO A 273 -25.40 8.52 -10.88
N PRO A 274 -24.33 8.17 -10.17
CA PRO A 274 -23.37 7.19 -10.64
C PRO A 274 -24.06 5.83 -10.87
N MET A 275 -23.63 5.11 -11.90
CA MET A 275 -24.14 3.77 -12.21
C MET A 275 -24.05 2.86 -10.99
N ALA A 276 -25.15 2.18 -10.67
CA ALA A 276 -25.18 1.21 -9.57
C ALA A 276 -24.30 0.01 -9.91
N LEU A 277 -23.31 -0.28 -9.06
CA LEU A 277 -22.40 -1.41 -9.22
C LEU A 277 -22.50 -2.35 -8.02
N ARG A 278 -22.80 -3.63 -8.29
CA ARG A 278 -22.79 -4.69 -7.29
C ARG A 278 -22.02 -5.91 -7.77
N ILE A 279 -21.08 -6.40 -6.93
CA ILE A 279 -20.36 -7.66 -7.13
C ILE A 279 -20.65 -8.53 -5.92
N GLY A 280 -21.24 -9.71 -6.11
CA GLY A 280 -21.67 -10.61 -5.03
C GLY A 280 -20.49 -11.27 -4.30
N GLY A 281 -19.35 -11.44 -4.98
CA GLY A 281 -18.12 -11.92 -4.38
C GLY A 281 -16.99 -12.10 -5.39
N ILE A 282 -15.76 -12.09 -4.86
CA ILE A 282 -14.54 -12.32 -5.65
C ILE A 282 -13.78 -13.47 -5.00
N ASP A 283 -13.50 -14.53 -5.75
CA ASP A 283 -12.69 -15.67 -5.33
C ASP A 283 -11.32 -15.60 -6.01
N ILE A 284 -10.27 -15.81 -5.24
CA ILE A 284 -8.87 -15.80 -5.69
C ILE A 284 -8.29 -17.21 -5.50
N HIS A 285 -7.72 -17.76 -6.56
CA HIS A 285 -7.13 -19.10 -6.58
C HIS A 285 -5.67 -19.04 -7.07
N ASP A 286 -4.74 -19.50 -6.23
CA ASP A 286 -3.29 -19.59 -6.53
C ASP A 286 -2.69 -18.27 -7.06
N GLY A 287 -3.10 -17.15 -6.47
CA GLY A 287 -2.61 -15.83 -6.84
C GLY A 287 -1.17 -15.59 -6.43
N SER A 288 -0.55 -14.58 -7.05
CA SER A 288 0.81 -14.15 -6.73
C SER A 288 0.95 -12.63 -6.88
N ALA A 289 1.87 -12.07 -6.11
CA ALA A 289 2.21 -10.65 -6.17
C ALA A 289 3.71 -10.47 -5.99
N ASN A 290 4.32 -9.61 -6.79
CA ASN A 290 5.70 -9.20 -6.62
C ASN A 290 5.76 -7.74 -6.18
N PHE A 291 6.55 -7.49 -5.15
CA PHE A 291 6.88 -6.15 -4.69
C PHE A 291 8.36 -5.89 -4.94
N ALA A 292 8.70 -4.71 -5.46
CA ALA A 292 10.07 -4.25 -5.59
C ALA A 292 10.19 -2.79 -5.19
N ASP A 293 11.29 -2.44 -4.52
CA ASP A 293 11.61 -1.06 -4.14
C ASP A 293 12.99 -0.70 -4.71
N PHE A 294 13.00 0.16 -5.72
CA PHE A 294 14.20 0.64 -6.40
C PHE A 294 14.78 1.92 -5.78
N SER A 295 14.13 2.48 -4.76
CA SER A 295 14.66 3.60 -3.99
C SER A 295 15.80 3.18 -3.05
N LEU A 296 16.06 1.89 -2.95
CA LEU A 296 17.09 1.28 -2.11
C LEU A 296 18.30 0.83 -2.92
N THR A 297 19.48 0.84 -2.30
CA THR A 297 20.71 0.28 -2.87
C THR A 297 21.34 -0.69 -1.86
N PRO A 298 21.41 -2.00 -2.14
CA PRO A 298 20.83 -2.68 -3.30
C PRO A 298 19.29 -2.67 -3.28
N ASN A 299 18.67 -2.88 -4.43
CA ASN A 299 17.21 -2.90 -4.55
C ASN A 299 16.59 -4.00 -3.67
N PHE A 300 15.43 -3.69 -3.09
CA PHE A 300 14.62 -4.68 -2.39
C PHE A 300 13.63 -5.35 -3.35
N ALA A 301 13.44 -6.65 -3.19
CA ALA A 301 12.37 -7.38 -3.87
C ALA A 301 11.89 -8.55 -3.00
N THR A 302 10.58 -8.79 -3.01
CA THR A 302 9.93 -9.93 -2.37
C THR A 302 8.74 -10.40 -3.20
N ALA A 303 8.36 -11.65 -3.03
CA ALA A 303 7.23 -12.24 -3.72
C ALA A 303 6.24 -12.86 -2.74
N MET A 304 4.96 -12.65 -3.00
CA MET A 304 3.89 -13.43 -2.38
C MET A 304 3.34 -14.43 -3.39
N GLY A 305 3.07 -15.63 -2.95
CA GLY A 305 2.50 -16.68 -3.80
C GLY A 305 1.49 -17.54 -3.06
N GLN A 306 0.83 -18.43 -3.82
CA GLN A 306 -0.21 -19.30 -3.30
C GLN A 306 -1.30 -18.51 -2.57
N LEU A 307 -1.61 -17.29 -3.07
CA LEU A 307 -2.66 -16.46 -2.51
C LEU A 307 -4.01 -17.08 -2.86
N ASN A 308 -4.74 -17.48 -1.82
CA ASN A 308 -6.08 -18.04 -1.94
C ASN A 308 -7.00 -17.31 -0.97
N GLY A 309 -8.21 -17.03 -1.40
CA GLY A 309 -9.17 -16.39 -0.52
C GLY A 309 -10.36 -15.80 -1.23
N ARG A 310 -11.12 -15.05 -0.47
CA ARG A 310 -12.37 -14.45 -0.90
C ARG A 310 -12.52 -13.02 -0.42
N ILE A 311 -13.14 -12.19 -1.27
CA ILE A 311 -13.71 -10.90 -0.90
C ILE A 311 -15.22 -11.02 -1.05
N SER A 312 -15.99 -10.61 -0.04
CA SER A 312 -17.45 -10.71 -0.06
C SER A 312 -18.08 -9.61 -0.92
N THR A 313 -19.37 -9.40 -0.78
CA THR A 313 -20.14 -8.46 -1.60
C THR A 313 -19.57 -7.03 -1.56
N ILE A 314 -19.42 -6.44 -2.75
CA ILE A 314 -19.06 -5.06 -3.02
C ILE A 314 -20.29 -4.37 -3.62
N ASP A 315 -20.71 -3.22 -3.08
CA ASP A 315 -21.89 -2.48 -3.54
C ASP A 315 -21.63 -0.97 -3.38
N ASN A 316 -21.74 -0.20 -4.46
CA ASN A 316 -21.49 1.25 -4.40
C ASN A 316 -22.74 2.06 -4.00
N GLN A 317 -23.93 1.45 -3.99
CA GLN A 317 -25.17 2.09 -3.57
C GLN A 317 -25.44 1.92 -2.07
N ARG A 318 -24.79 0.94 -1.46
CA ARG A 318 -24.92 0.64 -0.04
C ARG A 318 -23.53 0.65 0.59
N PRO A 319 -23.32 1.31 1.72
CA PRO A 319 -22.04 1.30 2.42
C PRO A 319 -21.83 -0.06 3.13
N LEU A 320 -21.87 -1.15 2.36
CA LEU A 320 -21.64 -2.48 2.87
C LEU A 320 -20.13 -2.70 3.08
N VAL A 321 -19.80 -3.29 4.22
CA VAL A 321 -18.43 -3.73 4.50
C VAL A 321 -18.17 -5.01 3.74
N ALA A 322 -17.26 -4.96 2.78
CA ALA A 322 -16.75 -6.14 2.10
C ALA A 322 -15.74 -6.86 3.00
N ASN A 323 -16.02 -8.10 3.37
CA ASN A 323 -15.11 -8.93 4.14
C ASN A 323 -14.02 -9.52 3.22
N VAL A 324 -12.78 -9.44 3.69
CA VAL A 324 -11.59 -10.00 3.04
C VAL A 324 -11.05 -11.14 3.90
N ASP A 325 -10.81 -12.30 3.30
CA ASP A 325 -10.12 -13.44 3.91
C ASP A 325 -9.19 -14.05 2.88
N ILE A 326 -7.91 -13.67 2.92
CA ILE A 326 -6.88 -14.11 1.97
C ILE A 326 -5.74 -14.70 2.78
N SER A 327 -5.21 -15.83 2.32
CA SER A 327 -4.03 -16.48 2.87
C SER A 327 -3.05 -16.86 1.76
N GLY A 328 -1.76 -16.93 2.10
CA GLY A 328 -0.71 -17.27 1.17
C GLY A 328 0.64 -17.37 1.83
N ARG A 329 1.70 -17.15 1.08
CA ARG A 329 3.09 -17.22 1.55
C ARG A 329 3.93 -16.09 0.99
N VAL A 330 4.86 -15.60 1.79
CA VAL A 330 5.94 -14.69 1.39
C VAL A 330 7.20 -15.51 1.18
N ASP A 331 7.94 -15.25 0.09
CA ASP A 331 9.21 -15.89 -0.25
C ASP A 331 9.20 -17.42 -0.09
N ARG A 332 8.17 -18.09 -0.56
CA ARG A 332 7.90 -19.55 -0.56
C ARG A 332 7.49 -20.14 0.79
N TYR A 333 7.98 -19.64 1.94
CA TYR A 333 7.86 -20.36 3.21
C TYR A 333 7.07 -19.64 4.28
N ALA A 334 7.13 -18.31 4.32
CA ALA A 334 6.55 -17.51 5.38
C ALA A 334 5.04 -17.33 5.20
N PRO A 335 4.18 -17.89 6.07
CA PRO A 335 2.74 -17.71 5.95
C PRO A 335 2.35 -16.24 6.07
N VAL A 336 1.39 -15.82 5.23
CA VAL A 336 0.72 -14.52 5.32
C VAL A 336 -0.79 -14.73 5.35
N THR A 337 -1.49 -13.95 6.18
CA THR A 337 -2.95 -13.89 6.20
C THR A 337 -3.41 -12.43 6.23
N ILE A 338 -4.46 -12.12 5.47
CA ILE A 338 -5.09 -10.80 5.39
C ILE A 338 -6.57 -11.02 5.66
N LYS A 339 -7.06 -10.46 6.77
CA LYS A 339 -8.46 -10.64 7.20
C LYS A 339 -9.05 -9.32 7.68
N GLY A 340 -10.34 -9.16 7.44
CA GLY A 340 -11.07 -8.01 7.95
C GLY A 340 -12.13 -7.54 6.99
N GLY A 341 -12.42 -6.23 7.01
CA GLY A 341 -13.44 -5.64 6.17
C GLY A 341 -13.14 -4.19 5.81
N LEU A 342 -13.65 -3.77 4.68
CA LEU A 342 -13.56 -2.38 4.24
C LEU A 342 -14.78 -2.00 3.39
N THR A 343 -15.02 -0.70 3.28
CA THR A 343 -15.95 -0.14 2.29
C THR A 343 -15.18 0.17 1.00
N PRO A 344 -15.30 -0.65 -0.06
CA PRO A 344 -14.37 -0.60 -1.21
C PRO A 344 -14.34 0.73 -1.97
N PHE A 345 -15.48 1.44 -2.03
CA PHE A 345 -15.59 2.71 -2.75
C PHE A 345 -15.28 3.93 -1.86
N ASP A 346 -15.21 3.72 -0.55
CA ASP A 346 -14.83 4.75 0.42
C ASP A 346 -14.07 4.10 1.59
N PRO A 347 -12.83 3.64 1.37
CA PRO A 347 -12.03 2.98 2.40
C PRO A 347 -11.62 3.91 3.54
N LEU A 348 -11.69 5.23 3.33
CA LEU A 348 -11.45 6.22 4.39
C LEU A 348 -12.61 6.29 5.38
N ASN A 349 -13.83 5.94 4.96
CA ASN A 349 -14.96 5.89 5.85
C ASN A 349 -14.93 4.69 6.80
N SER A 350 -14.57 3.50 6.28
CA SER A 350 -14.46 2.30 7.09
C SER A 350 -13.48 1.29 6.50
N LEU A 351 -12.44 0.99 7.27
CA LEU A 351 -11.49 -0.09 7.03
C LEU A 351 -11.08 -0.70 8.37
N ASP A 352 -11.12 -2.02 8.49
CA ASP A 352 -10.59 -2.77 9.63
C ASP A 352 -9.92 -4.03 9.08
N ILE A 353 -8.61 -3.95 8.82
CA ILE A 353 -7.82 -5.01 8.20
C ILE A 353 -6.69 -5.43 9.13
N ALA A 354 -6.62 -6.72 9.40
CA ALA A 354 -5.52 -7.38 10.08
C ALA A 354 -4.67 -8.18 9.07
N THR A 355 -3.39 -7.88 9.00
CA THR A 355 -2.42 -8.65 8.20
C THR A 355 -1.38 -9.28 9.11
N ARG A 356 -1.14 -10.58 8.96
CA ARG A 356 -0.18 -11.31 9.78
C ARG A 356 0.84 -12.01 8.92
N PHE A 357 2.10 -11.74 9.18
CA PHE A 357 3.26 -12.41 8.59
C PHE A 357 3.93 -13.27 9.65
N ARG A 358 4.33 -14.49 9.30
CA ARG A 358 5.00 -15.40 10.22
C ARG A 358 6.28 -15.95 9.62
N ASN A 359 7.36 -15.98 10.44
CA ASN A 359 8.64 -16.55 10.07
C ASN A 359 9.30 -15.97 8.81
N VAL A 360 9.09 -14.68 8.53
CA VAL A 360 9.75 -14.01 7.39
C VAL A 360 11.24 -13.92 7.66
N GLU A 361 12.08 -14.28 6.70
CA GLU A 361 13.53 -14.14 6.83
C GLU A 361 13.96 -12.68 6.79
N LEU A 362 14.62 -12.22 7.85
CA LEU A 362 15.09 -10.84 7.98
C LEU A 362 16.20 -10.48 6.98
N THR A 363 16.93 -11.45 6.47
CA THR A 363 18.01 -11.23 5.49
C THR A 363 17.53 -10.57 4.21
N THR A 364 16.29 -10.82 3.79
CA THR A 364 15.64 -10.14 2.67
C THR A 364 15.47 -8.64 2.92
N LEU A 365 15.32 -8.21 4.17
CA LEU A 365 15.17 -6.80 4.55
C LEU A 365 16.51 -6.05 4.69
N THR A 366 17.63 -6.69 4.34
CA THR A 366 18.98 -6.07 4.38
C THR A 366 19.07 -4.74 3.63
N PRO A 367 18.43 -4.53 2.46
CA PRO A 367 18.46 -3.21 1.80
C PRO A 367 17.91 -2.08 2.68
N TYR A 368 16.80 -2.33 3.40
CA TYR A 368 16.23 -1.37 4.33
C TYR A 368 17.13 -1.13 5.55
N SER A 369 17.63 -2.20 6.17
CA SER A 369 18.50 -2.08 7.34
C SER A 369 19.84 -1.43 6.99
N GLY A 370 20.40 -1.71 5.81
CA GLY A 370 21.61 -1.06 5.30
C GLY A 370 21.42 0.44 5.12
N LYS A 371 20.34 0.84 4.45
CA LYS A 371 20.04 2.25 4.18
C LYS A 371 19.77 3.03 5.48
N PHE A 372 18.89 2.54 6.35
CA PHE A 372 18.36 3.32 7.47
C PHE A 372 19.03 3.03 8.82
N ALA A 373 19.54 1.81 9.03
CA ALA A 373 20.22 1.44 10.26
C ALA A 373 21.76 1.35 10.12
N GLY A 374 22.29 1.41 8.89
CA GLY A 374 23.72 1.32 8.61
C GLY A 374 24.32 -0.06 8.84
N TYR A 375 23.54 -1.13 8.84
CA TYR A 375 23.99 -2.50 9.04
C TYR A 375 23.26 -3.48 8.13
N ARG A 376 23.97 -4.50 7.64
CA ARG A 376 23.36 -5.68 7.03
C ARG A 376 22.72 -6.55 8.09
N ILE A 377 21.72 -7.34 7.71
CA ILE A 377 21.19 -8.40 8.56
C ILE A 377 21.84 -9.72 8.16
N ARG A 378 22.49 -10.38 9.13
CA ARG A 378 23.15 -11.66 8.91
C ARG A 378 22.19 -12.84 9.12
N LYS A 379 21.28 -12.73 10.09
CA LYS A 379 20.35 -13.78 10.46
C LYS A 379 19.18 -13.20 11.27
N GLY A 380 18.06 -13.89 11.23
CA GLY A 380 16.90 -13.63 12.07
C GLY A 380 15.60 -13.89 11.33
N ARG A 381 14.51 -13.99 12.08
CA ARG A 381 13.16 -14.16 11.59
C ARG A 381 12.27 -13.05 12.14
N MET A 382 11.22 -12.74 11.39
CA MET A 382 10.24 -11.72 11.73
C MET A 382 8.85 -12.31 11.76
N ASN A 383 8.14 -12.03 12.84
CA ASN A 383 6.69 -12.13 12.90
C ASN A 383 6.15 -10.70 13.00
N LEU A 384 5.18 -10.37 12.14
CA LEU A 384 4.64 -9.03 12.05
C LEU A 384 3.11 -9.10 12.01
N ASP A 385 2.48 -8.45 12.96
CA ASP A 385 1.02 -8.25 13.03
C ASP A 385 0.72 -6.77 12.76
N LEU A 386 -0.03 -6.51 11.71
CA LEU A 386 -0.51 -5.20 11.32
C LEU A 386 -2.02 -5.15 11.51
N GLU A 387 -2.50 -4.27 12.36
CA GLU A 387 -3.93 -4.03 12.58
C GLU A 387 -4.22 -2.58 12.21
N TYR A 388 -4.90 -2.36 11.10
CA TYR A 388 -5.23 -1.04 10.57
C TYR A 388 -6.73 -0.81 10.64
N ARG A 389 -7.12 0.20 11.40
CA ARG A 389 -8.51 0.65 11.50
C ARG A 389 -8.61 2.10 11.05
N ILE A 390 -9.49 2.34 10.09
CA ILE A 390 -9.84 3.67 9.60
C ILE A 390 -11.32 3.88 9.84
N GLN A 391 -11.69 5.00 10.44
CA GLN A 391 -13.07 5.43 10.63
C GLN A 391 -13.15 6.93 10.33
N GLN A 392 -13.94 7.30 9.32
CA GLN A 392 -14.13 8.69 8.91
C GLN A 392 -12.80 9.45 8.70
N GLY A 393 -11.85 8.81 8.03
CA GLY A 393 -10.52 9.36 7.76
C GLY A 393 -9.53 9.29 8.93
N GLN A 394 -9.96 8.91 10.12
CA GLN A 394 -9.07 8.75 11.27
C GLN A 394 -8.43 7.37 11.27
N LEU A 395 -7.12 7.34 11.12
CA LEU A 395 -6.31 6.12 11.18
C LEU A 395 -5.93 5.80 12.62
N ASN A 396 -6.16 4.55 13.02
CA ASN A 396 -5.61 3.94 14.22
C ASN A 396 -4.99 2.60 13.82
N ALA A 397 -3.68 2.50 13.84
CA ALA A 397 -2.96 1.30 13.48
C ALA A 397 -2.07 0.80 14.62
N GLN A 398 -2.02 -0.51 14.80
CA GLN A 398 -1.10 -1.18 15.70
C GLN A 398 -0.21 -2.12 14.91
N ASN A 399 1.09 -1.93 15.02
CA ASN A 399 2.10 -2.77 14.39
C ASN A 399 2.88 -3.50 15.49
N LYS A 400 2.70 -4.81 15.61
CA LYS A 400 3.46 -5.66 16.54
C LYS A 400 4.52 -6.40 15.75
N LEU A 401 5.76 -6.18 16.12
CA LEU A 401 6.94 -6.71 15.44
C LEU A 401 7.75 -7.55 16.42
N LEU A 402 7.78 -8.86 16.20
CA LEU A 402 8.66 -9.78 16.93
C LEU A 402 9.82 -10.20 16.02
N LEU A 403 11.05 -9.85 16.42
CA LEU A 403 12.28 -10.25 15.76
C LEU A 403 12.97 -11.36 16.56
N GLU A 404 13.04 -12.55 15.99
CA GLU A 404 13.64 -13.72 16.62
C GLU A 404 15.07 -13.92 16.15
N GLY A 405 16.01 -13.97 17.09
CA GLY A 405 17.41 -14.26 16.83
C GLY A 405 18.09 -13.30 15.86
N LEU A 406 17.69 -12.01 15.84
CA LEU A 406 18.29 -10.98 14.99
C LEU A 406 19.80 -10.88 15.24
N GLN A 407 20.58 -11.00 14.17
CA GLN A 407 22.02 -10.76 14.16
C GLN A 407 22.37 -9.73 13.09
N LEU A 408 22.97 -8.63 13.53
CA LEU A 408 23.51 -7.63 12.63
C LEU A 408 24.85 -8.11 12.05
N GLY A 409 25.03 -7.90 10.77
CA GLY A 409 26.26 -8.20 10.03
C GLY A 409 27.22 -7.02 9.98
N GLU A 410 27.80 -6.80 8.82
CA GLU A 410 28.75 -5.73 8.54
C GLU A 410 28.07 -4.36 8.55
N LYS A 411 28.84 -3.33 8.96
CA LYS A 411 28.42 -1.93 8.84
C LYS A 411 28.37 -1.54 7.35
N VAL A 412 27.35 -0.78 6.98
CA VAL A 412 27.15 -0.21 5.64
C VAL A 412 27.20 1.31 5.77
N ASP A 413 28.02 1.95 4.96
CA ASP A 413 28.01 3.41 4.88
C ASP A 413 26.79 3.87 4.11
N SER A 414 25.92 4.61 4.78
CA SER A 414 24.71 5.19 4.18
C SER A 414 24.47 6.58 4.76
N PRO A 415 24.24 7.58 3.89
CA PRO A 415 23.94 8.95 4.36
C PRO A 415 22.59 9.05 5.08
N ASP A 416 21.68 8.10 4.82
CA ASP A 416 20.35 8.03 5.43
C ASP A 416 20.33 7.25 6.74
N ALA A 417 21.48 6.62 7.11
CA ALA A 417 21.55 5.83 8.33
C ALA A 417 21.45 6.73 9.57
N VAL A 418 20.75 6.21 10.58
CA VAL A 418 20.69 6.90 11.88
C VAL A 418 22.08 6.98 12.50
N ASP A 419 22.47 8.16 12.96
CA ASP A 419 23.72 8.36 13.70
C ASP A 419 23.52 7.95 15.17
N LEU A 420 23.42 6.64 15.40
CA LEU A 420 23.15 6.02 16.68
C LEU A 420 23.96 4.72 16.81
N PRO A 421 24.35 4.31 18.03
CA PRO A 421 24.99 3.02 18.28
C PRO A 421 23.97 1.86 18.15
N VAL A 422 23.55 1.53 16.92
CA VAL A 422 22.48 0.58 16.60
C VAL A 422 22.75 -0.81 17.21
N ARG A 423 24.03 -1.26 17.27
CA ARG A 423 24.37 -2.54 17.90
C ARG A 423 24.05 -2.55 19.39
N LEU A 424 24.31 -1.44 20.08
CA LEU A 424 23.97 -1.27 21.49
C LEU A 424 22.44 -1.27 21.65
N ALA A 425 21.73 -0.50 20.84
CA ALA A 425 20.27 -0.46 20.88
C ALA A 425 19.64 -1.85 20.68
N VAL A 426 20.14 -2.62 19.71
CA VAL A 426 19.68 -3.99 19.45
C VAL A 426 19.99 -4.91 20.64
N ALA A 427 21.16 -4.75 21.28
CA ALA A 427 21.51 -5.54 22.48
C ALA A 427 20.60 -5.21 23.67
N LEU A 428 20.27 -3.93 23.86
CA LEU A 428 19.37 -3.47 24.92
C LEU A 428 17.91 -3.91 24.72
N LEU A 429 17.48 -4.03 23.47
CA LEU A 429 16.11 -4.43 23.11
C LEU A 429 15.90 -5.95 23.16
N LYS A 430 16.96 -6.75 23.15
CA LYS A 430 16.88 -8.21 23.24
C LYS A 430 16.48 -8.67 24.63
N ASP A 431 15.52 -9.58 24.69
CA ASP A 431 15.19 -10.34 25.90
C ASP A 431 16.20 -11.47 26.17
N THR A 432 15.96 -12.26 27.21
CA THR A 432 16.79 -13.42 27.59
C THR A 432 16.87 -14.52 26.54
N ASN A 433 15.87 -14.60 25.64
CA ASN A 433 15.81 -15.54 24.52
C ASN A 433 16.46 -14.97 23.25
N GLY A 434 16.93 -13.72 23.29
CA GLY A 434 17.51 -13.02 22.15
C GLY A 434 16.47 -12.45 21.18
N ASN A 435 15.22 -12.32 21.59
CA ASN A 435 14.13 -11.77 20.81
C ASN A 435 13.94 -10.27 21.09
N ILE A 436 13.40 -9.56 20.12
CA ILE A 436 13.01 -8.15 20.24
C ILE A 436 11.52 -8.05 19.95
N ASP A 437 10.73 -7.64 20.93
CA ASP A 437 9.29 -7.42 20.80
C ASP A 437 8.99 -5.92 20.80
N LEU A 438 8.43 -5.41 19.72
CA LEU A 438 8.13 -3.99 19.51
C LEU A 438 6.65 -3.80 19.18
N SER A 439 6.05 -2.82 19.82
CA SER A 439 4.72 -2.33 19.47
C SER A 439 4.83 -0.89 18.97
N ILE A 440 4.45 -0.67 17.71
CA ILE A 440 4.57 0.63 17.03
C ILE A 440 3.16 1.10 16.68
N PRO A 441 2.50 1.87 17.56
CA PRO A 441 1.21 2.49 17.25
C PRO A 441 1.41 3.62 16.23
N VAL A 442 0.49 3.73 15.29
CA VAL A 442 0.42 4.82 14.31
C VAL A 442 -1.01 5.35 14.29
N SER A 443 -1.17 6.65 14.47
CA SER A 443 -2.48 7.31 14.39
C SER A 443 -2.37 8.64 13.68
N GLY A 444 -3.44 9.05 12.99
CA GLY A 444 -3.48 10.33 12.31
C GLY A 444 -4.71 10.52 11.45
N ASP A 445 -4.84 11.70 10.88
CA ASP A 445 -5.93 12.09 10.00
C ASP A 445 -5.51 11.95 8.53
N LEU A 446 -6.09 10.97 7.84
CA LEU A 446 -5.85 10.69 6.43
C LEU A 446 -6.52 11.71 5.49
N ASN A 447 -7.44 12.54 6.01
CA ASN A 447 -8.01 13.65 5.24
C ASN A 447 -7.02 14.83 5.10
N ASN A 448 -5.99 14.86 5.94
CA ASN A 448 -4.92 15.84 5.83
C ASN A 448 -3.91 15.40 4.75
N PRO A 449 -3.75 16.14 3.63
CA PRO A 449 -2.84 15.77 2.55
C PRO A 449 -1.35 15.74 2.96
N GLU A 450 -0.99 16.40 4.05
CA GLU A 450 0.38 16.38 4.60
C GLU A 450 0.67 15.14 5.45
N PHE A 451 -0.37 14.37 5.79
CA PHE A 451 -0.22 13.18 6.62
C PHE A 451 0.46 12.04 5.83
N SER A 452 1.54 11.51 6.38
CA SER A 452 2.22 10.35 5.82
C SER A 452 2.56 9.33 6.90
N VAL A 453 2.18 8.09 6.70
CA VAL A 453 2.37 6.99 7.66
C VAL A 453 3.85 6.63 7.83
N MET A 454 4.61 6.58 6.74
CA MET A 454 5.99 6.09 6.75
C MET A 454 6.94 6.96 7.61
N PRO A 455 6.94 8.29 7.51
CA PRO A 455 7.73 9.14 8.42
C PRO A 455 7.39 8.94 9.89
N LEU A 456 6.12 8.71 10.22
CA LEU A 456 5.69 8.46 11.60
C LEU A 456 6.25 7.14 12.16
N VAL A 457 6.20 6.08 11.36
CA VAL A 457 6.80 4.78 11.72
C VAL A 457 8.30 4.94 11.98
N TRP A 458 9.01 5.62 11.08
CA TRP A 458 10.44 5.88 11.23
C TRP A 458 10.76 6.77 12.43
N GLN A 459 9.99 7.80 12.68
CA GLN A 459 10.16 8.68 13.84
C GLN A 459 9.96 7.88 15.14
N THR A 460 8.95 7.03 15.21
CA THR A 460 8.68 6.19 16.38
C THR A 460 9.82 5.19 16.61
N LEU A 461 10.29 4.53 15.57
CA LEU A 461 11.42 3.60 15.65
C LEU A 461 12.71 4.31 16.06
N ARG A 462 13.01 5.46 15.47
CA ARG A 462 14.17 6.28 15.84
C ARG A 462 14.11 6.72 17.31
N ASN A 463 12.94 7.18 17.77
CA ASN A 463 12.76 7.58 19.17
C ASN A 463 12.95 6.41 20.13
N LEU A 464 12.52 5.20 19.77
CA LEU A 464 12.73 3.99 20.54
C LEU A 464 14.22 3.64 20.62
N LEU A 465 14.93 3.70 19.50
CA LEU A 465 16.38 3.50 19.46
C LEU A 465 17.12 4.56 20.28
N LEU A 466 16.74 5.83 20.18
CA LEU A 466 17.31 6.93 20.97
C LEU A 466 17.12 6.71 22.47
N ARG A 467 15.90 6.36 22.91
CA ARG A 467 15.63 6.07 24.32
C ARG A 467 16.48 4.90 24.84
N ALA A 468 16.61 3.84 24.03
CA ALA A 468 17.43 2.69 24.38
C ALA A 468 18.91 3.05 24.52
N THR A 469 19.44 4.01 23.74
CA THR A 469 20.87 4.36 23.76
C THR A 469 21.23 5.49 24.71
N GLN A 470 20.33 6.47 24.92
CA GLN A 470 20.62 7.66 25.73
C GLN A 470 20.48 7.44 27.24
N ALA A 471 19.67 6.49 27.68
CA ALA A 471 19.46 6.21 29.09
C ALA A 471 19.44 4.68 29.35
N PRO A 472 20.55 3.94 29.04
CA PRO A 472 20.55 2.49 29.13
C PRO A 472 20.18 1.98 30.53
N PHE A 473 20.68 2.62 31.57
CA PHE A 473 20.41 2.21 32.96
C PHE A 473 18.98 2.57 33.42
N LYS A 474 18.46 3.74 33.06
CA LYS A 474 17.06 4.10 33.33
C LYS A 474 16.09 3.22 32.57
N PHE A 475 16.44 2.87 31.34
CA PHE A 475 15.63 1.96 30.51
C PHE A 475 15.61 0.55 31.10
N ILE A 476 16.77 0.02 31.52
CA ILE A 476 16.89 -1.30 32.17
C ILE A 476 16.15 -1.31 33.51
N ALA A 477 16.32 -0.29 34.34
CA ALA A 477 15.62 -0.19 35.62
C ALA A 477 14.10 -0.11 35.46
N GLY A 478 13.61 0.66 34.47
CA GLY A 478 12.18 0.75 34.17
C GLY A 478 11.57 -0.54 33.64
N LEU A 479 12.35 -1.40 32.98
CA LEU A 479 11.90 -2.72 32.53
C LEU A 479 11.79 -3.74 33.67
N VAL A 480 12.65 -3.61 34.69
CA VAL A 480 12.77 -4.59 35.77
C VAL A 480 11.87 -4.22 36.97
N SER A 481 11.79 -2.97 37.35
CA SER A 481 11.18 -2.60 38.64
C SER A 481 10.08 -1.56 38.60
N GLY A 482 9.86 -0.90 37.46
CA GLY A 482 8.83 0.16 37.36
C GLY A 482 9.12 1.41 38.21
N ASP A 483 10.21 1.45 38.97
CA ASP A 483 10.60 2.55 39.83
C ASP A 483 11.83 3.31 39.28
N GLN A 484 11.89 4.62 39.52
CA GLN A 484 12.85 5.54 38.88
C GLN A 484 14.24 5.56 39.57
N ALA A 485 14.81 4.40 39.94
CA ALA A 485 16.16 4.37 40.52
C ALA A 485 17.23 4.67 39.46
N ASP A 486 18.03 5.71 39.66
CA ASP A 486 19.17 6.04 38.81
C ASP A 486 20.36 5.15 39.17
N ILE A 487 20.59 4.06 38.41
CA ILE A 487 21.71 3.13 38.62
C ILE A 487 22.92 3.47 37.76
N SER A 488 22.97 4.63 37.16
CA SER A 488 24.10 5.06 36.32
C SER A 488 25.33 5.47 37.16
N GLN A 489 25.14 5.74 38.44
CA GLN A 489 26.19 6.17 39.35
C GLN A 489 25.98 5.56 40.74
N ILE A 490 27.02 4.96 41.26
CA ILE A 490 27.10 4.49 42.67
C ILE A 490 27.95 5.46 43.43
N SER A 491 27.37 6.09 44.45
CA SER A 491 28.06 7.06 45.30
C SER A 491 28.53 6.40 46.57
N PHE A 492 29.74 6.74 46.99
CA PHE A 492 30.34 6.32 48.25
C PHE A 492 30.36 7.51 49.20
N ALA A 493 30.36 7.25 50.50
CA ALA A 493 30.66 8.27 51.49
C ALA A 493 32.11 8.76 51.30
N ALA A 494 32.34 10.02 51.58
CA ALA A 494 33.66 10.61 51.41
C ALA A 494 34.75 9.83 52.23
N GLY A 495 35.80 9.40 51.56
CA GLY A 495 36.86 8.59 52.14
C GLY A 495 36.50 7.14 52.42
N SER A 496 35.34 6.66 52.00
CA SER A 496 34.89 5.27 52.27
C SER A 496 34.76 4.46 50.98
N ALA A 497 35.05 3.17 51.08
CA ALA A 497 34.82 2.16 50.06
C ALA A 497 33.62 1.26 50.38
N GLU A 498 32.87 1.55 51.43
CA GLU A 498 31.72 0.77 51.83
C GLU A 498 30.46 1.16 51.02
N LEU A 499 29.70 0.13 50.62
CA LEU A 499 28.43 0.31 49.95
C LEU A 499 27.32 0.54 50.98
N ASP A 500 26.59 1.63 50.83
CA ASP A 500 25.37 1.83 51.62
C ASP A 500 24.20 0.95 51.10
N GLY A 501 23.10 0.87 51.83
CA GLY A 501 21.96 0.06 51.47
C GLY A 501 21.31 0.48 50.13
N THR A 502 21.41 1.77 49.75
CA THR A 502 20.92 2.30 48.50
C THR A 502 21.80 1.83 47.34
N ALA A 503 23.13 1.92 47.50
CA ALA A 503 24.09 1.47 46.52
C ALA A 503 23.99 -0.07 46.31
N GLN A 504 23.80 -0.81 47.37
CA GLN A 504 23.59 -2.27 47.31
C GLN A 504 22.32 -2.63 46.49
N SER A 505 21.21 -1.99 46.81
CA SER A 505 19.92 -2.18 46.08
C SER A 505 20.03 -1.80 44.59
N ALA A 506 20.76 -0.74 44.27
CA ALA A 506 21.02 -0.33 42.91
C ALA A 506 21.86 -1.36 42.13
N LEU A 507 22.88 -1.92 42.78
CA LEU A 507 23.72 -2.99 42.20
C LEU A 507 22.96 -4.30 42.02
N ASP A 508 22.08 -4.67 42.95
CA ASP A 508 21.22 -5.85 42.83
C ASP A 508 20.26 -5.70 41.65
N THR A 509 19.65 -4.51 41.47
CA THR A 509 18.81 -4.19 40.33
C THR A 509 19.60 -4.26 39.01
N LEU A 510 20.83 -3.75 39.00
CA LEU A 510 21.71 -3.82 37.84
C LEU A 510 22.09 -5.28 37.51
N ALA A 511 22.41 -6.08 38.53
CA ALA A 511 22.73 -7.48 38.34
C ALA A 511 21.57 -8.27 37.73
N GLN A 512 20.35 -8.05 38.22
CA GLN A 512 19.14 -8.64 37.66
C GLN A 512 18.92 -8.21 36.20
N ALA A 513 19.06 -6.92 35.92
CA ALA A 513 18.92 -6.38 34.56
C ALA A 513 19.95 -6.96 33.58
N LEU A 514 21.19 -7.18 34.02
CA LEU A 514 22.24 -7.80 33.21
C LEU A 514 21.96 -9.30 32.98
N GLN A 515 21.40 -10.01 33.97
CA GLN A 515 20.95 -11.40 33.78
C GLN A 515 19.85 -11.51 32.72
N GLU A 516 18.93 -10.58 32.71
CA GLU A 516 17.87 -10.53 31.69
C GLU A 516 18.39 -10.13 30.30
N ARG A 517 19.56 -9.50 30.22
CA ARG A 517 20.18 -8.99 29.01
C ARG A 517 21.62 -9.50 28.79
N PRO A 518 21.81 -10.79 28.56
CA PRO A 518 23.16 -11.41 28.56
C PRO A 518 24.06 -10.93 27.41
N ALA A 519 23.52 -10.17 26.45
CA ALA A 519 24.29 -9.55 25.37
C ALA A 519 25.00 -8.25 25.80
N LEU A 520 24.69 -7.70 26.98
CA LEU A 520 25.32 -6.49 27.51
C LEU A 520 26.65 -6.78 28.18
N ILE A 521 27.59 -5.86 28.05
CA ILE A 521 28.86 -5.82 28.73
C ILE A 521 28.88 -4.57 29.59
N LEU A 522 29.13 -4.73 30.89
CA LEU A 522 29.26 -3.63 31.83
C LEU A 522 30.73 -3.17 31.87
N GLU A 523 30.95 -1.87 31.62
CA GLU A 523 32.21 -1.20 31.88
C GLU A 523 32.03 -0.28 33.08
N VAL A 524 32.88 -0.48 34.09
CA VAL A 524 32.84 0.26 35.33
C VAL A 524 34.01 1.25 35.38
N GLN A 525 33.73 2.51 35.63
CA GLN A 525 34.71 3.57 35.82
C GLN A 525 34.69 4.02 37.27
N GLY A 526 35.79 3.77 37.98
CA GLY A 526 36.02 4.30 39.32
C GLY A 526 36.51 5.77 39.26
N ARG A 527 35.99 6.59 40.17
CA ARG A 527 36.45 7.98 40.35
C ARG A 527 36.71 8.22 41.82
N SER A 528 37.72 9.06 42.14
CA SER A 528 37.99 9.61 43.46
C SER A 528 38.12 11.13 43.35
N ALA A 529 37.77 11.84 44.43
CA ALA A 529 37.83 13.27 44.50
C ALA A 529 38.73 13.68 45.67
N ILE A 530 39.93 14.14 45.36
CA ILE A 530 40.94 14.49 46.37
C ILE A 530 40.42 15.54 47.37
N GLU A 531 39.64 16.49 46.93
CA GLU A 531 39.06 17.53 47.77
C GLU A 531 38.02 17.00 48.77
N GLN A 532 37.31 15.93 48.43
CA GLN A 532 36.26 15.34 49.26
C GLN A 532 36.77 14.14 50.06
N ASP A 533 37.56 13.28 49.45
CA ASP A 533 38.08 12.08 50.06
C ASP A 533 39.35 12.32 50.89
N GLY A 534 40.14 13.35 50.54
CA GLY A 534 41.41 13.64 51.17
C GLY A 534 41.33 13.93 52.68
N PRO A 535 40.45 14.83 53.13
CA PRO A 535 40.32 15.16 54.54
C PRO A 535 39.90 13.97 55.42
N PRO A 536 38.84 13.19 55.12
CA PRO A 536 38.48 12.05 55.95
C PRO A 536 39.53 10.93 55.96
N LEU A 537 40.16 10.64 54.81
CA LEU A 537 41.25 9.67 54.75
C LEU A 537 42.48 10.12 55.52
N ALA A 538 42.79 11.42 55.49
CA ALA A 538 43.88 11.97 56.30
C ALA A 538 43.57 11.86 57.78
N ALA A 539 42.32 12.15 58.19
CA ALA A 539 41.91 12.01 59.59
C ALA A 539 41.96 10.54 60.09
N GLU A 540 41.49 9.59 59.26
CA GLU A 540 41.56 8.17 59.58
C GLU A 540 43.02 7.67 59.73
N ARG A 541 43.89 8.13 58.81
CA ARG A 541 45.30 7.78 58.87
C ARG A 541 45.97 8.40 60.09
N LEU A 542 45.62 9.61 60.45
CA LEU A 542 46.13 10.28 61.65
C LEU A 542 45.69 9.54 62.93
N GLU A 543 44.43 9.10 63.02
CA GLU A 543 43.94 8.33 64.14
C GLU A 543 44.68 6.98 64.27
N THR A 544 44.93 6.32 63.15
CA THR A 544 45.72 5.10 63.11
C THR A 544 47.16 5.30 63.62
N GLU A 545 47.78 6.42 63.25
CA GLU A 545 49.12 6.75 63.75
C GLU A 545 49.09 7.12 65.24
N TYR A 546 48.02 7.78 65.75
CA TYR A 546 47.83 7.99 67.18
C TYR A 546 47.73 6.69 67.91
N GLN A 547 46.92 5.76 67.48
CA GLN A 547 46.79 4.39 68.10
C GLN A 547 48.13 3.66 68.14
N ARG A 548 48.83 3.68 67.00
CA ARG A 548 50.14 3.05 66.87
C ARG A 548 51.17 3.64 67.81
N LEU A 549 51.27 4.94 67.91
CA LEU A 549 52.23 5.61 68.77
C LEU A 549 51.87 5.43 70.23
N GLN A 550 50.61 5.53 70.61
CA GLN A 550 50.13 5.27 71.96
C GLN A 550 50.39 3.83 72.38
N TYR A 551 50.15 2.89 71.46
CA TYR A 551 50.45 1.48 71.70
C TYR A 551 51.92 1.27 71.98
N GLN A 552 52.84 1.89 71.28
CA GLN A 552 54.28 1.81 71.52
C GLN A 552 54.65 2.44 72.86
N ILE A 553 54.06 3.58 73.22
CA ILE A 553 54.29 4.23 74.50
C ILE A 553 53.83 3.35 75.66
N LEU A 554 52.67 2.78 75.57
CA LEU A 554 52.10 1.88 76.61
C LEU A 554 52.87 0.56 76.72
N GLN A 555 53.33 0.02 75.56
CA GLN A 555 54.18 -1.16 75.50
C GLN A 555 55.49 -0.95 76.24
N ASN A 556 56.15 0.18 76.03
CA ASN A 556 57.40 0.54 76.72
C ASN A 556 57.18 0.82 78.20
N SER A 557 55.95 1.13 78.60
CA SER A 557 55.60 1.39 80.01
C SER A 557 55.11 0.14 80.74
N GLY A 558 55.12 -1.05 80.08
CA GLY A 558 54.76 -2.31 80.70
C GLY A 558 53.27 -2.49 81.07
N LYS A 559 52.37 -1.67 80.46
CA LYS A 559 50.91 -1.78 80.66
C LYS A 559 50.33 -2.93 79.87
N LYS A 560 49.18 -3.42 80.29
CA LYS A 560 48.45 -4.49 79.60
C LYS A 560 47.83 -3.89 78.33
N LEU A 561 48.08 -4.46 77.17
CA LEU A 561 47.70 -3.98 75.87
C LEU A 561 46.70 -4.90 75.23
N PRO A 562 45.80 -4.34 74.32
CA PRO A 562 45.02 -5.16 73.39
C PRO A 562 45.96 -5.93 72.44
N ALA A 563 45.40 -6.93 71.74
CA ALA A 563 46.17 -7.74 70.80
C ALA A 563 46.56 -6.96 69.54
N ASP A 564 45.72 -6.02 69.15
CA ASP A 564 45.90 -5.17 67.93
C ASP A 564 45.90 -3.68 68.33
N PRO A 565 46.86 -2.87 67.82
CA PRO A 565 46.90 -1.44 68.05
C PRO A 565 45.59 -0.69 67.64
N SER A 566 44.86 -1.24 66.68
CA SER A 566 43.58 -0.64 66.21
C SER A 566 42.44 -0.72 67.20
N GLU A 567 42.54 -1.63 68.23
CA GLU A 567 41.54 -1.73 69.26
C GLU A 567 41.79 -0.70 70.44
N LEU A 568 42.83 0.10 70.30
CA LEU A 568 43.19 1.07 71.35
C LEU A 568 42.37 2.37 71.09
N VAL A 569 41.61 2.76 72.10
CA VAL A 569 40.93 4.05 72.09
C VAL A 569 41.93 5.09 72.64
N VAL A 570 42.23 6.12 71.82
CA VAL A 570 43.03 7.27 72.15
C VAL A 570 42.17 8.38 72.73
N GLU A 571 42.36 8.78 73.95
CA GLU A 571 41.61 9.83 74.58
C GLU A 571 41.97 11.19 73.93
N ASP A 572 41.00 12.06 73.79
CA ASP A 572 41.21 13.36 73.14
C ASP A 572 42.26 14.26 73.83
N GLU A 573 42.44 14.06 75.11
CA GLU A 573 43.47 14.72 75.91
C GLU A 573 44.92 14.33 75.54
N ASP A 574 45.09 13.12 75.02
CA ASP A 574 46.42 12.58 74.63
C ASP A 574 46.76 12.96 73.14
N LYS A 575 45.77 13.26 72.34
CA LYS A 575 45.96 13.53 70.89
C LYS A 575 46.94 14.66 70.59
N PRO A 576 46.93 15.81 71.30
CA PRO A 576 47.89 16.92 71.01
C PRO A 576 49.36 16.46 71.22
N ILE A 577 49.61 15.70 72.23
CA ILE A 577 50.96 15.21 72.53
C ILE A 577 51.44 14.20 71.50
N LEU A 578 50.54 13.32 71.08
CA LEU A 578 50.83 12.35 70.05
C LEU A 578 51.03 13.01 68.70
N LEU A 579 50.26 14.04 68.41
CA LEU A 579 50.39 14.82 67.17
C LEU A 579 51.75 15.51 67.08
N GLU A 580 52.18 16.11 68.16
CA GLU A 580 53.54 16.69 68.28
C GLU A 580 54.63 15.66 68.02
N ALA A 581 54.49 14.48 68.61
CA ALA A 581 55.46 13.42 68.43
C ALA A 581 55.51 12.88 67.01
N ILE A 582 54.35 12.71 66.38
CA ILE A 582 54.21 12.35 64.93
C ILE A 582 54.84 13.43 64.06
N TYR A 583 54.54 14.68 64.28
CA TYR A 583 55.07 15.81 63.52
C TYR A 583 56.60 15.84 63.55
N ARG A 584 57.19 15.71 64.73
CA ARG A 584 58.67 15.66 64.95
C ARG A 584 59.31 14.43 64.29
N THR A 585 58.62 13.28 64.33
CA THR A 585 59.16 12.02 63.82
C THR A 585 59.05 11.88 62.33
N GLN A 586 57.89 12.23 61.79
CA GLN A 586 57.59 12.09 60.37
C GLN A 586 58.16 13.24 59.51
N LEU A 587 57.99 14.46 59.95
CA LEU A 587 58.44 15.63 59.19
C LEU A 587 59.87 16.08 59.52
N LYS A 588 60.46 15.58 60.61
CA LYS A 588 61.79 15.96 61.07
C LYS A 588 61.92 17.47 61.29
N GLN A 589 60.86 18.10 61.70
CA GLN A 589 60.76 19.53 61.95
C GLN A 589 60.21 19.80 63.34
N GLN A 590 60.51 20.97 63.91
CA GLN A 590 59.86 21.40 65.13
C GLN A 590 58.48 21.94 64.80
N PRO A 591 57.42 21.60 65.55
CA PRO A 591 56.11 22.14 65.35
C PRO A 591 56.14 23.67 65.53
N PRO A 592 55.26 24.42 64.84
CA PRO A 592 55.15 25.87 65.03
C PRO A 592 54.77 26.18 66.48
N THR A 593 55.22 27.29 66.99
CA THR A 593 55.02 27.70 68.37
C THR A 593 53.58 28.09 68.73
N ASP A 594 52.72 28.27 67.72
CA ASP A 594 51.32 28.61 67.89
C ASP A 594 50.42 27.46 67.31
N TRP A 595 49.97 26.62 68.20
CA TRP A 595 49.13 25.44 67.84
C TRP A 595 47.74 25.82 67.38
N ALA A 596 47.34 27.10 67.55
CA ALA A 596 46.04 27.57 67.07
C ALA A 596 45.99 27.80 65.55
N GLU A 597 47.11 27.75 64.82
CA GLU A 597 47.21 27.88 63.39
C GLU A 597 47.35 26.56 62.63
N LEU A 598 47.37 25.41 63.37
CA LEU A 598 47.35 24.11 62.74
C LEU A 598 45.88 23.63 62.66
N GLU A 599 45.26 23.88 61.55
CA GLU A 599 44.05 23.12 61.19
C GLU A 599 44.46 21.66 60.89
N PRO A 600 43.64 20.67 61.29
CA PRO A 600 43.92 19.24 61.11
C PRO A 600 43.99 18.81 59.64
#